data_9b5bd1921b74b329ef24f531f09a8ab5
#
_entry.id   9b5bd1921b74b329ef24f531f09a8ab5
#
_cell.length_a   1.000
_cell.length_b   1.000
_cell.length_c   1.000
_cell.angle_alpha   90.00
_cell.angle_beta   90.00
_cell.angle_gamma   90.00
#
_symmetry.space_group_name_H-M   'P 1'
#
loop_
_entity.id
_entity.type
_entity.pdbx_description
1 polymer ?
#
loop_
_entity_poly.entity_id
_entity_poly.type
_entity_poly.pdbx_seq_one_letter_code
_entity_poly.pdbx_strand_id
1 'polypeptide(L)'
;MPIGVPKVPYRMPGSTYTDWISIYSRLARERIIFIGQQIDDELANEVIAILLYLDSEDSSKDIILYINSPGGSVTSGMAIYDTMQHIKSEVVTICVGLAASMGSFLLAAGAKGKRLALPHSRIMIHQPSGGTRGQATDIEIEAKEIIRIRHQLNQIYADRTGQSIEKIEKDMDRDFFMSAEDAKEYGLIDRVIEDRVD
;
A
#
# COMPACT_ATOMS: atom_id res chain seq x y z
N MET A 1 16.01 4.59 -24.48
CA MET A 1 16.72 4.97 -23.24
C MET A 1 15.69 5.05 -22.15
N PRO A 2 15.88 4.43 -20.97
CA PRO A 2 14.97 4.67 -19.88
C PRO A 2 15.02 6.17 -19.55
N ILE A 3 13.85 6.79 -19.52
CA ILE A 3 13.70 8.16 -19.02
C ILE A 3 14.03 8.06 -17.52
N GLY A 4 15.16 8.63 -17.10
CA GLY A 4 15.52 8.68 -15.69
C GLY A 4 14.44 9.45 -14.88
N VAL A 5 14.48 9.33 -13.56
CA VAL A 5 13.56 10.08 -12.70
C VAL A 5 13.72 11.59 -12.97
N PRO A 6 12.65 12.28 -13.42
CA PRO A 6 12.74 13.70 -13.72
C PRO A 6 13.08 14.50 -12.46
N LYS A 7 13.90 15.54 -12.63
CA LYS A 7 14.21 16.50 -11.60
C LYS A 7 13.41 17.77 -11.83
N VAL A 8 12.96 18.39 -10.75
CA VAL A 8 12.22 19.65 -10.76
C VAL A 8 12.93 20.69 -9.89
N PRO A 9 12.82 21.97 -10.23
CA PRO A 9 13.41 23.01 -9.42
C PRO A 9 12.70 23.11 -8.09
N TYR A 10 13.46 23.23 -7.01
CA TYR A 10 12.97 23.45 -5.68
C TYR A 10 13.75 24.58 -5.00
N ARG A 11 13.02 25.52 -4.42
CA ARG A 11 13.58 26.61 -3.66
C ARG A 11 13.11 26.56 -2.22
N MET A 12 14.02 26.42 -1.28
CA MET A 12 13.67 26.48 0.14
C MET A 12 13.16 27.90 0.50
N PRO A 13 12.15 28.02 1.37
CA PRO A 13 11.74 29.30 1.90
C PRO A 13 12.94 30.06 2.48
N GLY A 14 13.13 31.33 2.06
CA GLY A 14 14.26 32.15 2.48
C GLY A 14 15.59 31.93 1.78
N SER A 15 15.70 30.91 0.88
CA SER A 15 16.92 30.65 0.09
C SER A 15 16.92 31.46 -1.21
N THR A 16 18.11 31.89 -1.63
CA THR A 16 18.36 32.48 -2.96
C THR A 16 18.72 31.41 -3.99
N TYR A 17 19.04 30.20 -3.56
CA TYR A 17 19.43 29.10 -4.42
C TYR A 17 18.23 28.21 -4.77
N THR A 18 18.26 27.67 -6.01
CA THR A 18 17.30 26.69 -6.51
C THR A 18 18.04 25.36 -6.68
N ASP A 19 17.60 24.33 -5.95
CA ASP A 19 18.09 22.98 -6.09
C ASP A 19 17.23 22.20 -7.10
N TRP A 20 17.84 21.20 -7.75
CA TRP A 20 17.13 20.26 -8.62
C TRP A 20 16.96 18.94 -7.91
N ILE A 21 15.74 18.70 -7.40
CA ILE A 21 15.38 17.48 -6.67
C ILE A 21 14.55 16.52 -7.54
N SER A 22 14.52 15.23 -7.20
CA SER A 22 13.65 14.27 -7.88
C SER A 22 12.18 14.67 -7.73
N ILE A 23 11.35 14.31 -8.75
CA ILE A 23 9.90 14.56 -8.65
C ILE A 23 9.29 13.86 -7.43
N TYR A 24 9.77 12.66 -7.07
CA TYR A 24 9.28 11.93 -5.88
C TYR A 24 9.67 12.64 -4.58
N SER A 25 10.89 13.19 -4.50
CA SER A 25 11.28 14.00 -3.34
C SER A 25 10.45 15.28 -3.24
N ARG A 26 10.05 15.86 -4.38
CA ARG A 26 9.17 17.03 -4.40
C ARG A 26 7.76 16.67 -3.93
N LEU A 27 7.22 15.54 -4.39
CA LEU A 27 5.91 15.05 -3.97
C LEU A 27 5.89 14.68 -2.48
N ALA A 28 6.94 14.04 -1.97
CA ALA A 28 7.06 13.71 -0.55
C ALA A 28 6.96 14.96 0.36
N ARG A 29 7.49 16.11 -0.09
CA ARG A 29 7.32 17.39 0.63
C ARG A 29 5.88 17.90 0.68
N GLU A 30 5.05 17.49 -0.27
CA GLU A 30 3.59 17.71 -0.27
C GLU A 30 2.84 16.56 0.41
N ARG A 31 3.55 15.72 1.16
CA ARG A 31 3.02 14.55 1.89
C ARG A 31 2.45 13.47 0.97
N ILE A 32 2.93 13.39 -0.27
CA ILE A 32 2.52 12.42 -1.28
C ILE A 32 3.63 11.39 -1.47
N ILE A 33 3.31 10.13 -1.23
CA ILE A 33 4.20 8.98 -1.40
C ILE A 33 3.67 8.10 -2.53
N PHE A 34 4.58 7.49 -3.30
CA PHE A 34 4.23 6.62 -4.42
C PHE A 34 4.78 5.20 -4.20
N ILE A 35 3.88 4.21 -4.18
CA ILE A 35 4.22 2.79 -4.31
C ILE A 35 3.92 2.40 -5.76
N GLY A 36 4.89 2.61 -6.64
CA GLY A 36 4.75 2.44 -8.10
C GLY A 36 5.44 1.21 -8.66
N GLN A 37 5.83 0.25 -7.83
CA GLN A 37 6.57 -0.94 -8.22
C GLN A 37 6.28 -2.12 -7.30
N GLN A 38 6.98 -3.24 -7.49
CA GLN A 38 6.94 -4.36 -6.58
C GLN A 38 7.42 -3.94 -5.18
N ILE A 39 6.73 -4.45 -4.15
CA ILE A 39 7.07 -4.18 -2.75
C ILE A 39 8.19 -5.13 -2.32
N ASP A 40 9.36 -4.57 -2.07
CA ASP A 40 10.53 -5.23 -1.53
C ASP A 40 11.03 -4.50 -0.27
N ASP A 41 12.13 -4.95 0.30
CA ASP A 41 12.68 -4.39 1.53
C ASP A 41 13.20 -2.95 1.33
N GLU A 42 13.75 -2.62 0.16
CA GLU A 42 14.29 -1.30 -0.13
C GLU A 42 13.16 -0.26 -0.18
N LEU A 43 12.13 -0.54 -0.98
CA LEU A 43 10.95 0.30 -1.07
C LEU A 43 10.24 0.43 0.29
N ALA A 44 10.12 -0.68 1.03
CA ALA A 44 9.46 -0.64 2.33
C ALA A 44 10.19 0.26 3.33
N ASN A 45 11.52 0.14 3.42
CA ASN A 45 12.33 0.98 4.29
C ASN A 45 12.24 2.47 3.89
N GLU A 46 12.21 2.78 2.58
CA GLU A 46 12.03 4.16 2.09
C GLU A 46 10.66 4.71 2.49
N VAL A 47 9.58 3.97 2.23
CA VAL A 47 8.21 4.39 2.57
C VAL A 47 8.06 4.58 4.08
N ILE A 48 8.56 3.66 4.89
CA ILE A 48 8.53 3.75 6.35
C ILE A 48 9.26 4.99 6.84
N ALA A 49 10.46 5.24 6.32
CA ALA A 49 11.24 6.43 6.71
C ALA A 49 10.51 7.73 6.37
N ILE A 50 9.87 7.80 5.20
CA ILE A 50 9.08 8.98 4.80
C ILE A 50 7.84 9.13 5.69
N LEU A 51 7.11 8.04 5.99
CA LEU A 51 5.94 8.08 6.87
C LEU A 51 6.30 8.62 8.25
N LEU A 52 7.37 8.10 8.87
CA LEU A 52 7.83 8.54 10.19
C LEU A 52 8.30 10.00 10.17
N TYR A 53 9.01 10.41 9.13
CA TYR A 53 9.47 11.78 8.97
C TYR A 53 8.30 12.76 8.87
N LEU A 54 7.33 12.47 7.99
CA LEU A 54 6.16 13.32 7.77
C LEU A 54 5.27 13.42 9.03
N ASP A 55 5.10 12.32 9.74
CA ASP A 55 4.37 12.29 11.02
C ASP A 55 5.07 13.17 12.07
N SER A 56 6.41 13.12 12.12
CA SER A 56 7.19 13.95 13.04
C SER A 56 7.15 15.44 12.72
N GLU A 57 6.96 15.83 11.45
CA GLU A 57 6.83 17.23 11.05
C GLU A 57 5.47 17.82 11.44
N ASP A 58 4.39 17.12 11.16
CA ASP A 58 3.02 17.57 11.48
C ASP A 58 2.06 16.38 11.47
N SER A 59 1.80 15.82 12.63
CA SER A 59 0.92 14.66 12.78
C SER A 59 -0.58 14.98 12.63
N SER A 60 -0.95 16.25 12.46
CA SER A 60 -2.34 16.66 12.25
C SER A 60 -2.77 16.64 10.77
N LYS A 61 -1.81 16.47 9.86
CA LYS A 61 -2.04 16.46 8.42
C LYS A 61 -1.99 15.05 7.86
N ASP A 62 -2.86 14.79 6.91
CA ASP A 62 -2.90 13.50 6.19
C ASP A 62 -1.61 13.27 5.39
N ILE A 63 -1.29 11.99 5.21
CA ILE A 63 -0.29 11.51 4.26
C ILE A 63 -1.02 10.77 3.14
N ILE A 64 -0.70 11.07 1.89
CA ILE A 64 -1.35 10.49 0.72
C ILE A 64 -0.44 9.43 0.11
N LEU A 65 -0.92 8.20 0.04
CA LEU A 65 -0.20 7.06 -0.52
C LEU A 65 -0.86 6.62 -1.84
N TYR A 66 -0.21 6.92 -2.95
CA TYR A 66 -0.62 6.43 -4.27
C TYR A 66 -0.06 5.03 -4.52
N ILE A 67 -0.92 4.11 -4.96
CA ILE A 67 -0.57 2.70 -5.14
C ILE A 67 -0.81 2.28 -6.60
N ASN A 68 0.28 1.85 -7.26
CA ASN A 68 0.28 1.18 -8.55
C ASN A 68 1.28 0.01 -8.49
N SER A 69 0.89 -1.07 -7.83
CA SER A 69 1.80 -2.14 -7.47
C SER A 69 1.19 -3.53 -7.68
N PRO A 70 1.97 -4.49 -8.20
CA PRO A 70 1.55 -5.90 -8.27
C PRO A 70 1.62 -6.61 -6.90
N GLY A 71 2.04 -5.92 -5.84
CA GLY A 71 2.34 -6.51 -4.54
C GLY A 71 3.81 -6.86 -4.38
N GLY A 72 4.12 -7.87 -3.58
CA GLY A 72 5.50 -8.30 -3.33
C GLY A 72 5.68 -8.98 -1.98
N SER A 73 6.79 -8.70 -1.31
CA SER A 73 7.16 -9.29 -0.01
C SER A 73 6.09 -9.02 1.06
N VAL A 74 5.59 -10.09 1.66
CA VAL A 74 4.60 -9.98 2.74
C VAL A 74 5.20 -9.29 3.96
N THR A 75 6.43 -9.64 4.34
CA THR A 75 7.10 -9.01 5.49
C THR A 75 7.29 -7.51 5.29
N SER A 76 7.75 -7.10 4.10
CA SER A 76 7.94 -5.70 3.75
C SER A 76 6.61 -4.93 3.73
N GLY A 77 5.55 -5.54 3.18
CA GLY A 77 4.21 -4.95 3.18
C GLY A 77 3.61 -4.84 4.59
N MET A 78 3.80 -5.83 5.44
CA MET A 78 3.37 -5.77 6.86
C MET A 78 4.11 -4.68 7.63
N ALA A 79 5.39 -4.47 7.38
CA ALA A 79 6.16 -3.40 8.02
C ALA A 79 5.62 -2.01 7.66
N ILE A 80 5.24 -1.79 6.39
CA ILE A 80 4.56 -0.56 5.97
C ILE A 80 3.18 -0.45 6.66
N TYR A 81 2.39 -1.53 6.66
CA TYR A 81 1.08 -1.56 7.30
C TYR A 81 1.15 -1.16 8.77
N ASP A 82 2.02 -1.82 9.54
CA ASP A 82 2.17 -1.54 10.97
C ASP A 82 2.61 -0.10 11.22
N THR A 83 3.48 0.44 10.38
CA THR A 83 3.88 1.86 10.45
C THR A 83 2.70 2.79 10.17
N MET A 84 1.88 2.51 9.14
CA MET A 84 0.67 3.28 8.85
C MET A 84 -0.33 3.28 10.03
N GLN A 85 -0.41 2.18 10.79
CA GLN A 85 -1.28 2.10 11.97
C GLN A 85 -0.65 2.74 13.23
N HIS A 86 0.68 2.82 13.28
CA HIS A 86 1.42 3.34 14.44
C HIS A 86 1.49 4.87 14.47
N ILE A 87 1.65 5.52 13.33
CA ILE A 87 1.74 6.97 13.22
C ILE A 87 0.40 7.63 13.55
N LYS A 88 0.43 8.92 13.92
CA LYS A 88 -0.78 9.69 14.26
C LYS A 88 -1.42 10.32 13.03
N SER A 89 -0.64 10.66 12.01
CA SER A 89 -1.15 11.15 10.72
C SER A 89 -2.07 10.11 10.10
N GLU A 90 -3.25 10.51 9.64
CA GLU A 90 -4.10 9.60 8.87
C GLU A 90 -3.51 9.39 7.46
N VAL A 91 -3.53 8.13 7.02
CA VAL A 91 -3.02 7.76 5.69
C VAL A 91 -4.18 7.59 4.73
N VAL A 92 -4.24 8.47 3.74
CA VAL A 92 -5.14 8.36 2.58
C VAL A 92 -4.51 7.41 1.58
N THR A 93 -5.22 6.41 1.12
CA THR A 93 -4.71 5.47 0.09
C THR A 93 -5.49 5.64 -1.21
N ILE A 94 -4.78 5.68 -2.34
CA ILE A 94 -5.39 5.89 -3.67
C ILE A 94 -4.82 4.85 -4.65
N CYS A 95 -5.67 3.97 -5.16
CA CYS A 95 -5.29 3.07 -6.24
C CYS A 95 -5.27 3.79 -7.59
N VAL A 96 -4.12 3.71 -8.28
CA VAL A 96 -3.92 4.23 -9.63
C VAL A 96 -3.43 3.08 -10.53
N GLY A 97 -4.26 2.59 -11.42
CA GLY A 97 -3.96 1.47 -12.30
C GLY A 97 -4.14 0.12 -11.60
N LEU A 98 -3.18 -0.35 -10.82
CA LEU A 98 -3.23 -1.68 -10.19
C LEU A 98 -2.88 -1.64 -8.70
N ALA A 99 -3.71 -2.26 -7.88
CA ALA A 99 -3.35 -2.64 -6.51
C ALA A 99 -3.61 -4.14 -6.34
N ALA A 100 -2.57 -4.96 -6.39
CA ALA A 100 -2.68 -6.40 -6.30
C ALA A 100 -1.91 -6.97 -5.09
N SER A 101 -2.42 -8.05 -4.49
CA SER A 101 -1.74 -8.77 -3.40
C SER A 101 -1.39 -7.81 -2.25
N MET A 102 -0.13 -7.71 -1.84
CA MET A 102 0.29 -6.75 -0.81
C MET A 102 -0.03 -5.28 -1.19
N GLY A 103 -0.16 -4.94 -2.48
CA GLY A 103 -0.62 -3.62 -2.91
C GLY A 103 -2.08 -3.34 -2.54
N SER A 104 -2.97 -4.33 -2.71
CA SER A 104 -4.37 -4.22 -2.27
C SER A 104 -4.51 -4.24 -0.75
N PHE A 105 -3.62 -4.95 -0.07
CA PHE A 105 -3.55 -4.96 1.39
C PHE A 105 -3.23 -3.56 1.94
N LEU A 106 -2.23 -2.89 1.37
CA LEU A 106 -1.89 -1.52 1.76
C LEU A 106 -2.99 -0.51 1.37
N LEU A 107 -3.70 -0.75 0.26
CA LEU A 107 -4.85 0.05 -0.13
C LEU A 107 -5.96 -0.03 0.94
N ALA A 108 -6.29 -1.23 1.40
CA ALA A 108 -7.28 -1.46 2.45
C ALA A 108 -6.83 -0.94 3.83
N ALA A 109 -5.52 -0.75 4.03
CA ALA A 109 -4.91 -0.27 5.28
C ALA A 109 -5.11 1.22 5.55
N GLY A 110 -5.53 2.00 4.56
CA GLY A 110 -5.81 3.43 4.71
C GLY A 110 -6.83 3.75 5.79
N ALA A 111 -6.86 5.01 6.23
CA ALA A 111 -7.83 5.48 7.20
C ALA A 111 -9.26 5.28 6.67
N LYS A 112 -10.17 4.89 7.55
CA LYS A 112 -11.57 4.63 7.18
C LYS A 112 -12.21 5.90 6.61
N GLY A 113 -12.86 5.78 5.45
CA GLY A 113 -13.43 6.90 4.70
C GLY A 113 -12.42 7.58 3.75
N LYS A 114 -11.14 7.19 3.79
CA LYS A 114 -10.03 7.78 3.00
C LYS A 114 -9.32 6.77 2.09
N ARG A 115 -9.94 5.64 1.80
CA ARG A 115 -9.44 4.63 0.86
C ARG A 115 -10.12 4.82 -0.49
N LEU A 116 -9.35 5.13 -1.53
CA LEU A 116 -9.86 5.62 -2.79
C LEU A 116 -9.30 4.82 -3.97
N ALA A 117 -9.99 4.84 -5.10
CA ALA A 117 -9.46 4.33 -6.37
C ALA A 117 -9.91 5.22 -7.53
N LEU A 118 -9.09 5.29 -8.59
CA LEU A 118 -9.51 5.86 -9.86
C LEU A 118 -10.44 4.88 -10.59
N PRO A 119 -11.34 5.37 -11.50
CA PRO A 119 -12.44 4.56 -12.05
C PRO A 119 -12.00 3.30 -12.79
N HIS A 120 -10.85 3.34 -13.45
CA HIS A 120 -10.33 2.24 -14.27
C HIS A 120 -9.25 1.41 -13.54
N SER A 121 -9.13 1.60 -12.21
CA SER A 121 -8.21 0.83 -11.40
C SER A 121 -8.67 -0.62 -11.28
N ARG A 122 -7.70 -1.53 -11.18
CA ARG A 122 -7.91 -2.95 -10.88
C ARG A 122 -7.36 -3.27 -9.50
N ILE A 123 -8.16 -3.97 -8.73
CA ILE A 123 -7.77 -4.41 -7.38
C ILE A 123 -7.80 -5.94 -7.38
N MET A 124 -6.82 -6.58 -6.77
CA MET A 124 -6.76 -8.03 -6.69
C MET A 124 -6.31 -8.48 -5.31
N ILE A 125 -7.06 -9.41 -4.74
CA ILE A 125 -6.71 -10.10 -3.50
C ILE A 125 -6.44 -11.57 -3.80
N HIS A 126 -5.48 -12.17 -3.09
CA HIS A 126 -5.21 -13.60 -3.09
C HIS A 126 -4.43 -14.00 -1.84
N GLN A 127 -4.41 -15.30 -1.55
CA GLN A 127 -3.63 -15.82 -0.43
C GLN A 127 -2.12 -15.66 -0.65
N PRO A 128 -1.32 -15.51 0.42
CA PRO A 128 0.12 -15.45 0.29
C PRO A 128 0.64 -16.74 -0.34
N SER A 129 1.57 -16.59 -1.27
CA SER A 129 2.28 -17.70 -1.88
C SER A 129 3.71 -17.75 -1.32
N GLY A 130 4.19 -18.94 -1.04
CA GLY A 130 5.54 -19.18 -0.58
C GLY A 130 5.93 -20.64 -0.85
N GLY A 131 7.21 -20.92 -0.69
CA GLY A 131 7.72 -22.26 -0.83
C GLY A 131 9.15 -22.35 -0.33
N THR A 132 9.51 -23.50 0.18
CA THR A 132 10.86 -23.77 0.67
C THR A 132 11.37 -25.10 0.14
N ARG A 133 12.68 -25.26 0.19
CA ARG A 133 13.37 -26.51 -0.11
C ARG A 133 14.35 -26.77 1.02
N GLY A 134 14.45 -28.01 1.46
CA GLY A 134 15.37 -28.37 2.54
C GLY A 134 14.97 -29.69 3.19
N GLN A 135 15.35 -29.85 4.44
CA GLN A 135 14.99 -31.00 5.26
C GLN A 135 13.48 -30.98 5.58
N ALA A 136 12.88 -32.14 5.80
CA ALA A 136 11.45 -32.25 6.09
C ALA A 136 10.99 -31.35 7.26
N THR A 137 11.79 -31.26 8.29
CA THR A 137 11.52 -30.41 9.45
C THR A 137 11.50 -28.91 9.09
N ASP A 138 12.42 -28.44 8.24
CA ASP A 138 12.45 -27.05 7.77
C ASP A 138 11.23 -26.71 6.93
N ILE A 139 10.81 -27.64 6.07
CA ILE A 139 9.58 -27.50 5.25
C ILE A 139 8.35 -27.40 6.16
N GLU A 140 8.27 -28.21 7.21
CA GLU A 140 7.15 -28.16 8.17
C GLU A 140 7.09 -26.81 8.92
N ILE A 141 8.24 -26.30 9.36
CA ILE A 141 8.33 -25.00 10.04
C ILE A 141 7.83 -23.88 9.13
N GLU A 142 8.32 -23.84 7.89
CA GLU A 142 7.94 -22.83 6.91
C GLU A 142 6.45 -22.91 6.54
N ALA A 143 5.92 -24.14 6.36
CA ALA A 143 4.51 -24.33 6.09
C ALA A 143 3.62 -23.79 7.22
N LYS A 144 3.99 -24.04 8.48
CA LYS A 144 3.27 -23.50 9.64
C LYS A 144 3.30 -21.97 9.66
N GLU A 145 4.43 -21.37 9.33
CA GLU A 145 4.56 -19.90 9.28
C GLU A 145 3.73 -19.29 8.17
N ILE A 146 3.72 -19.88 6.96
CA ILE A 146 2.88 -19.42 5.86
C ILE A 146 1.39 -19.49 6.25
N ILE A 147 0.96 -20.55 6.90
CA ILE A 147 -0.43 -20.70 7.38
C ILE A 147 -0.74 -19.63 8.43
N ARG A 148 0.16 -19.36 9.37
CA ARG A 148 -0.01 -18.31 10.37
C ARG A 148 -0.16 -16.92 9.73
N ILE A 149 0.70 -16.61 8.77
CA ILE A 149 0.65 -15.35 8.01
C ILE A 149 -0.67 -15.24 7.24
N ARG A 150 -1.10 -16.30 6.56
CA ARG A 150 -2.38 -16.35 5.85
C ARG A 150 -3.55 -15.97 6.77
N HIS A 151 -3.64 -16.59 7.95
CA HIS A 151 -4.70 -16.27 8.91
C HIS A 151 -4.65 -14.82 9.37
N GLN A 152 -3.45 -14.28 9.62
CA GLN A 152 -3.26 -12.89 10.02
C GLN A 152 -3.72 -11.92 8.93
N LEU A 153 -3.35 -12.15 7.67
CA LEU A 153 -3.80 -11.33 6.54
C LEU A 153 -5.31 -11.40 6.35
N ASN A 154 -5.89 -12.60 6.43
CA ASN A 154 -7.34 -12.79 6.30
C ASN A 154 -8.10 -12.03 7.38
N GLN A 155 -7.63 -12.07 8.63
CA GLN A 155 -8.23 -11.33 9.73
C GLN A 155 -8.18 -9.81 9.48
N ILE A 156 -7.04 -9.30 9.05
CA ILE A 156 -6.89 -7.87 8.76
C ILE A 156 -7.82 -7.46 7.60
N TYR A 157 -7.92 -8.26 6.53
CA TYR A 157 -8.87 -7.96 5.46
C TYR A 157 -10.32 -7.98 5.98
N ALA A 158 -10.70 -8.96 6.80
CA ALA A 158 -12.05 -9.02 7.38
C ALA A 158 -12.35 -7.76 8.20
N ASP A 159 -11.42 -7.34 9.06
CA ASP A 159 -11.57 -6.14 9.90
C ASP A 159 -11.66 -4.85 9.07
N ARG A 160 -10.91 -4.77 7.98
CA ARG A 160 -10.86 -3.59 7.11
C ARG A 160 -12.03 -3.48 6.14
N THR A 161 -12.54 -4.62 5.66
CA THR A 161 -13.63 -4.67 4.67
C THR A 161 -15.01 -4.81 5.29
N GLY A 162 -15.09 -5.35 6.50
CA GLY A 162 -16.35 -5.74 7.14
C GLY A 162 -16.94 -7.04 6.59
N GLN A 163 -16.20 -7.77 5.74
CA GLN A 163 -16.59 -9.09 5.27
C GLN A 163 -16.33 -10.16 6.36
N SER A 164 -17.05 -11.28 6.30
CA SER A 164 -16.75 -12.42 7.18
C SER A 164 -15.41 -13.06 6.80
N ILE A 165 -14.74 -13.65 7.79
CA ILE A 165 -13.45 -14.30 7.56
C ILE A 165 -13.56 -15.47 6.58
N GLU A 166 -14.66 -16.21 6.61
CA GLU A 166 -14.94 -17.32 5.71
C GLU A 166 -15.08 -16.84 4.26
N LYS A 167 -15.69 -15.65 4.06
CA LYS A 167 -15.78 -15.05 2.73
C LYS A 167 -14.42 -14.60 2.24
N ILE A 168 -13.62 -13.96 3.07
CA ILE A 168 -12.24 -13.56 2.76
C ILE A 168 -11.41 -14.79 2.38
N GLU A 169 -11.44 -15.86 3.19
CA GLU A 169 -10.71 -17.11 2.94
C GLU A 169 -11.09 -17.74 1.61
N LYS A 170 -12.38 -17.76 1.28
CA LYS A 170 -12.89 -18.30 0.03
C LYS A 170 -12.46 -17.46 -1.16
N ASP A 171 -12.60 -16.15 -1.09
CA ASP A 171 -12.32 -15.23 -2.20
C ASP A 171 -10.79 -15.12 -2.45
N MET A 172 -9.98 -15.22 -1.40
CA MET A 172 -8.51 -15.20 -1.51
C MET A 172 -7.88 -16.55 -1.87
N ASP A 173 -8.64 -17.63 -2.00
CA ASP A 173 -8.08 -18.95 -2.38
C ASP A 173 -7.42 -18.93 -3.76
N ARG A 174 -7.90 -18.07 -4.65
CA ARG A 174 -7.36 -17.79 -5.99
C ARG A 174 -7.34 -16.29 -6.23
N ASP A 175 -6.73 -15.86 -7.34
CA ASP A 175 -6.72 -14.46 -7.75
C ASP A 175 -8.16 -13.95 -7.92
N PHE A 176 -8.58 -13.07 -7.04
CA PHE A 176 -9.89 -12.46 -7.05
C PHE A 176 -9.76 -10.99 -7.47
N PHE A 177 -10.11 -10.72 -8.73
CA PHE A 177 -10.04 -9.40 -9.33
C PHE A 177 -11.33 -8.63 -9.14
N MET A 178 -11.20 -7.33 -8.87
CA MET A 178 -12.29 -6.39 -8.70
C MET A 178 -12.02 -5.13 -9.52
N SER A 179 -13.07 -4.57 -10.11
CA SER A 179 -13.09 -3.18 -10.56
C SER A 179 -13.06 -2.22 -9.36
N ALA A 180 -12.92 -0.94 -9.60
CA ALA A 180 -12.98 0.06 -8.52
C ALA A 180 -14.35 0.03 -7.81
N GLU A 181 -15.46 -0.12 -8.54
CA GLU A 181 -16.80 -0.20 -7.96
C GLU A 181 -17.00 -1.49 -7.16
N ASP A 182 -16.57 -2.65 -7.70
CA ASP A 182 -16.64 -3.92 -6.96
C ASP A 182 -15.84 -3.85 -5.65
N ALA A 183 -14.66 -3.21 -5.67
CA ALA A 183 -13.82 -3.04 -4.50
C ALA A 183 -14.44 -2.14 -3.44
N LYS A 184 -15.22 -1.14 -3.86
CA LYS A 184 -16.01 -0.29 -2.97
C LYS A 184 -17.18 -1.09 -2.34
N GLU A 185 -17.92 -1.85 -3.14
CA GLU A 185 -19.00 -2.72 -2.63
C GLU A 185 -18.46 -3.81 -1.70
N TYR A 186 -17.26 -4.31 -2.00
CA TYR A 186 -16.57 -5.29 -1.15
C TYR A 186 -16.10 -4.70 0.18
N GLY A 187 -15.86 -3.38 0.23
CA GLY A 187 -15.38 -2.66 1.42
C GLY A 187 -13.86 -2.49 1.47
N LEU A 188 -13.13 -2.83 0.39
CA LEU A 188 -11.68 -2.59 0.29
C LEU A 188 -11.35 -1.10 0.18
N ILE A 189 -12.21 -0.35 -0.47
CA ILE A 189 -12.13 1.11 -0.58
C ILE A 189 -13.44 1.76 -0.15
N ASP A 190 -13.40 3.06 0.08
CA ASP A 190 -14.54 3.83 0.54
C ASP A 190 -15.22 4.60 -0.60
N ARG A 191 -14.43 5.00 -1.63
CA ARG A 191 -14.94 5.83 -2.73
C ARG A 191 -14.15 5.63 -4.02
N VAL A 192 -14.83 5.68 -5.14
CA VAL A 192 -14.25 5.85 -6.47
C VAL A 192 -14.21 7.34 -6.82
N ILE A 193 -13.07 7.81 -7.34
CA ILE A 193 -12.87 9.20 -7.74
C ILE A 193 -13.27 9.29 -9.22
N GLU A 194 -14.46 9.78 -9.53
CA GLU A 194 -14.97 9.86 -10.89
C GLU A 194 -14.52 11.13 -11.60
N ASP A 195 -14.52 12.28 -10.90
CA ASP A 195 -14.20 13.59 -11.44
C ASP A 195 -13.21 14.35 -10.56
N ARG A 196 -12.50 15.27 -11.20
CA ARG A 196 -11.71 16.25 -10.47
C ARG A 196 -12.67 17.15 -9.70
N VAL A 197 -12.70 17.00 -8.38
CA VAL A 197 -13.42 17.96 -7.53
C VAL A 197 -12.61 19.26 -7.57
N ASP A 198 -13.21 20.31 -8.16
CA ASP A 198 -12.67 21.68 -8.16
C ASP A 198 -12.59 22.27 -6.74
#